data_b61728bb748020ed45b1c169ad2b8f81
#
_entry.id   b61728bb748020ed45b1c169ad2b8f81
#
_cell.length_a   1.000
_cell.length_b   1.000
_cell.length_c   1.000
_cell.angle_alpha   90.00
_cell.angle_beta   90.00
_cell.angle_gamma   90.00
#
_symmetry.space_group_name_H-M   'P 1'
#
loop_
_entity.id
_entity.type
_entity.pdbx_description
1 polymer ?
#
loop_
_entity_poly.entity_id
_entity_poly.type
_entity_poly.pdbx_seq_one_letter_code
_entity_poly.pdbx_strand_id
1 'polypeptide(L)'
;MSALDLTQFTQAVRTDGLAVRGMRVFRNGELIASYQPEPEQRQNQYSGTKSFTSTAVAFAVQEGLFSLDDYVLDHFRADAPEEPSENLRKMKLRHLITMSMGFESPMLMGAMRPAMVEKDWVKFVLRANVAHEPGSVFQYNNAGPYLLGILVQRKSGQSLVEYLTPRLFQPLGIETPECELDPLGNTFGAGGLQLNVSEFAKLGLLYLQKGVWNGRRLISEKWVEDASTPHILANEGDEEIGHHYGYLFWTMPDGMFRADGKYGQYCIVIPKKNAVVAINSMQIEDEKKVLRCAVRTVLPLL
;
A
#
# COMPACT_ATOMS: atom_id res chain seq x y z
N MET A 1 -27.40 -10.59 -12.05
CA MET A 1 -27.57 -10.09 -10.67
C MET A 1 -28.12 -8.68 -10.73
N SER A 2 -29.00 -8.28 -9.80
CA SER A 2 -29.46 -6.87 -9.72
C SER A 2 -28.28 -5.98 -9.37
N ALA A 3 -28.19 -4.81 -10.00
CA ALA A 3 -27.18 -3.81 -9.65
C ALA A 3 -27.32 -3.43 -8.17
N LEU A 4 -26.20 -3.25 -7.47
CA LEU A 4 -26.18 -2.82 -6.08
C LEU A 4 -26.70 -1.37 -5.98
N ASP A 5 -27.66 -1.12 -5.07
CA ASP A 5 -28.20 0.22 -4.88
C ASP A 5 -27.25 1.08 -4.04
N LEU A 6 -26.65 2.10 -4.66
CA LEU A 6 -25.76 3.06 -4.01
C LEU A 6 -26.45 4.34 -3.53
N THR A 7 -27.78 4.36 -3.44
CA THR A 7 -28.53 5.57 -3.07
C THR A 7 -28.09 6.13 -1.72
N GLN A 8 -27.92 5.28 -0.70
CA GLN A 8 -27.47 5.72 0.63
C GLN A 8 -26.04 6.28 0.58
N PHE A 9 -25.13 5.64 -0.16
CA PHE A 9 -23.76 6.13 -0.34
C PHE A 9 -23.77 7.50 -1.03
N THR A 10 -24.47 7.63 -2.15
CA THR A 10 -24.51 8.88 -2.92
C THR A 10 -25.16 10.02 -2.14
N GLN A 11 -26.17 9.72 -1.32
CA GLN A 11 -26.76 10.69 -0.43
C GLN A 11 -25.78 11.14 0.65
N ALA A 12 -25.11 10.21 1.33
CA ALA A 12 -24.08 10.52 2.34
C ALA A 12 -22.93 11.36 1.74
N VAL A 13 -22.44 11.01 0.55
CA VAL A 13 -21.41 11.79 -0.16
C VAL A 13 -21.86 13.26 -0.34
N ARG A 14 -23.11 13.49 -0.74
CA ARG A 14 -23.65 14.85 -0.92
C ARG A 14 -23.86 15.58 0.39
N THR A 15 -24.49 14.91 1.38
CA THR A 15 -24.86 15.52 2.66
C THR A 15 -23.62 15.89 3.48
N ASP A 16 -22.61 15.04 3.48
CA ASP A 16 -21.39 15.23 4.27
C ASP A 16 -20.29 15.97 3.48
N GLY A 17 -20.57 16.37 2.23
CA GLY A 17 -19.64 17.11 1.37
C GLY A 17 -18.36 16.31 1.06
N LEU A 18 -18.47 14.97 0.89
CA LEU A 18 -17.31 14.13 0.65
C LEU A 18 -16.81 14.29 -0.79
N ALA A 19 -15.50 14.47 -0.94
CA ALA A 19 -14.84 14.71 -2.24
C ALA A 19 -14.51 13.41 -2.98
N VAL A 20 -15.48 12.47 -3.07
CA VAL A 20 -15.30 11.20 -3.78
C VAL A 20 -15.33 11.44 -5.29
N ARG A 21 -14.26 11.03 -5.99
CA ARG A 21 -14.09 11.14 -7.44
C ARG A 21 -14.49 9.90 -8.22
N GLY A 22 -14.44 8.74 -7.58
CA GLY A 22 -14.88 7.49 -8.20
C GLY A 22 -14.93 6.35 -7.18
N MET A 23 -15.87 5.42 -7.40
CA MET A 23 -15.93 4.16 -6.67
C MET A 23 -16.28 3.03 -7.63
N ARG A 24 -15.68 1.87 -7.38
CA ARG A 24 -15.98 0.60 -8.04
C ARG A 24 -16.27 -0.46 -6.99
N VAL A 25 -17.36 -1.18 -7.16
CA VAL A 25 -17.76 -2.29 -6.31
C VAL A 25 -17.78 -3.56 -7.14
N PHE A 26 -16.91 -4.49 -6.79
CA PHE A 26 -16.86 -5.81 -7.43
C PHE A 26 -17.36 -6.87 -6.45
N ARG A 27 -18.05 -7.88 -6.98
CA ARG A 27 -18.44 -9.10 -6.26
C ARG A 27 -18.35 -10.30 -7.20
N ASN A 28 -17.75 -11.39 -6.74
CA ASN A 28 -17.50 -12.58 -7.55
C ASN A 28 -16.70 -12.27 -8.84
N GLY A 29 -15.82 -11.29 -8.82
CA GLY A 29 -15.03 -10.83 -9.96
C GLY A 29 -15.76 -9.89 -10.94
N GLU A 30 -17.07 -9.66 -10.76
CA GLU A 30 -17.89 -8.81 -11.63
C GLU A 30 -18.10 -7.41 -11.01
N LEU A 31 -18.09 -6.38 -11.85
CA LEU A 31 -18.47 -5.01 -11.44
C LEU A 31 -19.99 -4.95 -11.24
N ILE A 32 -20.43 -4.79 -10.00
CA ILE A 32 -21.86 -4.76 -9.63
C ILE A 32 -22.39 -3.36 -9.37
N ALA A 33 -21.52 -2.39 -9.08
CA ALA A 33 -21.92 -0.99 -8.93
C ALA A 33 -20.72 -0.05 -9.14
N SER A 34 -21.03 1.18 -9.54
CA SER A 34 -20.04 2.25 -9.68
C SER A 34 -20.65 3.60 -9.31
N TYR A 35 -19.83 4.47 -8.72
CA TYR A 35 -20.12 5.90 -8.56
C TYR A 35 -19.02 6.65 -9.29
N GLN A 36 -19.38 7.53 -10.25
CA GLN A 36 -18.44 8.24 -11.09
C GLN A 36 -19.03 9.60 -11.47
N PRO A 37 -18.87 10.63 -10.60
CA PRO A 37 -19.45 11.95 -10.84
C PRO A 37 -18.73 12.71 -11.97
N GLU A 38 -17.48 12.38 -12.24
CA GLU A 38 -16.62 13.01 -13.28
C GLU A 38 -15.95 11.92 -14.12
N PRO A 39 -15.43 12.24 -15.33
CA PRO A 39 -14.67 11.28 -16.12
C PRO A 39 -13.52 10.67 -15.35
N GLU A 40 -13.32 9.36 -15.47
CA GLU A 40 -12.28 8.65 -14.76
C GLU A 40 -10.90 9.12 -15.23
N GLN A 41 -10.05 9.49 -14.27
CA GLN A 41 -8.69 9.97 -14.51
C GLN A 41 -7.72 9.30 -13.56
N ARG A 42 -6.48 9.12 -14.01
CA ARG A 42 -5.38 8.73 -13.12
C ARG A 42 -5.08 9.85 -12.15
N GLN A 43 -4.86 9.48 -10.90
CA GLN A 43 -4.45 10.38 -9.84
C GLN A 43 -3.48 9.68 -8.90
N ASN A 44 -2.76 10.48 -8.11
CA ASN A 44 -1.82 9.96 -7.13
C ASN A 44 -2.56 9.07 -6.10
N GLN A 45 -2.12 7.82 -5.99
CA GLN A 45 -2.62 6.89 -4.97
C GLN A 45 -1.99 7.12 -3.60
N TYR A 46 -1.07 8.09 -3.49
CA TYR A 46 -0.35 8.37 -2.25
C TYR A 46 0.16 7.07 -1.60
N SER A 47 -0.14 6.86 -0.32
CA SER A 47 0.30 5.65 0.39
C SER A 47 -0.33 4.35 -0.12
N GLY A 48 -1.38 4.38 -0.93
CA GLY A 48 -1.88 3.21 -1.66
C GLY A 48 -0.81 2.56 -2.53
N THR A 49 0.20 3.33 -2.97
CA THR A 49 1.42 2.85 -3.66
C THR A 49 2.14 1.76 -2.87
N LYS A 50 2.15 1.84 -1.53
CA LYS A 50 2.85 0.89 -0.65
C LYS A 50 2.40 -0.55 -0.88
N SER A 51 1.12 -0.77 -1.15
CA SER A 51 0.59 -2.10 -1.43
C SER A 51 1.07 -2.66 -2.78
N PHE A 52 1.37 -1.80 -3.74
CA PHE A 52 2.08 -2.20 -4.98
C PHE A 52 3.55 -2.52 -4.70
N THR A 53 4.21 -1.77 -3.82
CA THR A 53 5.58 -2.09 -3.37
C THR A 53 5.60 -3.42 -2.60
N SER A 54 4.61 -3.71 -1.74
CA SER A 54 4.43 -5.04 -1.14
C SER A 54 4.36 -6.14 -2.20
N THR A 55 3.60 -5.90 -3.27
CA THR A 55 3.48 -6.86 -4.38
C THR A 55 4.80 -7.01 -5.16
N ALA A 56 5.58 -5.94 -5.33
CA ALA A 56 6.93 -6.04 -5.90
C ALA A 56 7.87 -6.87 -5.02
N VAL A 57 7.80 -6.69 -3.71
CA VAL A 57 8.54 -7.52 -2.74
C VAL A 57 8.10 -8.98 -2.83
N ALA A 58 6.79 -9.27 -3.02
CA ALA A 58 6.29 -10.61 -3.25
C ALA A 58 6.99 -11.30 -4.43
N PHE A 59 7.07 -10.61 -5.57
CA PHE A 59 7.78 -11.12 -6.74
C PHE A 59 9.27 -11.33 -6.46
N ALA A 60 9.93 -10.36 -5.83
CA ALA A 60 11.35 -10.43 -5.54
C ALA A 60 11.70 -11.60 -4.60
N VAL A 61 10.89 -11.85 -3.57
CA VAL A 61 11.03 -13.01 -2.68
C VAL A 61 10.76 -14.32 -3.43
N GLN A 62 9.74 -14.34 -4.28
CA GLN A 62 9.41 -15.51 -5.10
C GLN A 62 10.51 -15.83 -6.13
N GLU A 63 11.19 -14.81 -6.64
CA GLU A 63 12.35 -14.93 -7.55
C GLU A 63 13.67 -15.22 -6.81
N GLY A 64 13.65 -15.27 -5.47
CA GLY A 64 14.84 -15.56 -4.67
C GLY A 64 15.85 -14.42 -4.60
N LEU A 65 15.45 -13.18 -4.88
CA LEU A 65 16.34 -12.02 -4.85
C LEU A 65 16.76 -11.63 -3.42
N PHE A 66 15.89 -11.87 -2.45
CA PHE A 66 16.11 -11.70 -1.01
C PHE A 66 15.00 -12.38 -0.20
N SER A 67 15.19 -12.47 1.12
CA SER A 67 14.20 -12.96 2.07
C SER A 67 13.79 -11.86 3.04
N LEU A 68 12.54 -11.87 3.54
CA LEU A 68 12.11 -10.96 4.62
C LEU A 68 12.87 -11.20 5.93
N ASP A 69 13.55 -12.34 6.07
CA ASP A 69 14.41 -12.68 7.21
C ASP A 69 15.82 -12.12 7.13
N ASP A 70 16.23 -11.64 5.94
CA ASP A 70 17.54 -11.02 5.76
C ASP A 70 17.65 -9.75 6.59
N TYR A 71 18.85 -9.45 7.08
CA TYR A 71 19.10 -8.19 7.76
C TYR A 71 19.20 -7.04 6.74
N VAL A 72 18.70 -5.86 7.12
CA VAL A 72 18.80 -4.66 6.27
C VAL A 72 20.25 -4.39 5.88
N LEU A 73 21.20 -4.58 6.79
CA LEU A 73 22.62 -4.36 6.54
C LEU A 73 23.25 -5.37 5.57
N ASP A 74 22.65 -6.54 5.32
CA ASP A 74 23.14 -7.48 4.29
C ASP A 74 23.02 -6.87 2.89
N HIS A 75 22.09 -5.93 2.71
CA HIS A 75 21.79 -5.32 1.43
C HIS A 75 22.20 -3.83 1.32
N PHE A 76 22.35 -3.15 2.45
CA PHE A 76 22.58 -1.72 2.51
C PHE A 76 23.84 -1.33 3.30
N ARG A 77 24.82 -2.24 3.46
CA ARG A 77 26.03 -1.98 4.27
C ARG A 77 26.83 -0.78 3.78
N ALA A 78 26.89 -0.56 2.47
CA ALA A 78 27.62 0.56 1.88
C ALA A 78 26.96 1.94 2.12
N ASP A 79 25.64 1.95 2.42
CA ASP A 79 24.87 3.17 2.67
C ASP A 79 24.78 3.47 4.18
N ALA A 80 25.01 2.48 5.01
CA ALA A 80 24.91 2.58 6.47
C ALA A 80 26.12 3.32 7.08
N PRO A 81 26.00 3.85 8.32
CA PRO A 81 27.14 4.34 9.07
C PRO A 81 28.23 3.28 9.19
N GLU A 82 29.46 3.74 9.35
CA GLU A 82 30.63 2.85 9.60
C GLU A 82 30.39 1.97 10.83
N GLU A 83 29.87 2.57 11.89
CA GLU A 83 29.43 1.89 13.11
C GLU A 83 27.91 1.98 13.28
N PRO A 84 27.13 1.01 12.72
CA PRO A 84 25.70 0.97 12.89
C PRO A 84 25.32 0.69 14.35
N SER A 85 24.21 1.30 14.82
CA SER A 85 23.66 1.02 16.16
C SER A 85 23.28 -0.46 16.30
N GLU A 86 23.19 -0.94 17.55
CA GLU A 86 22.78 -2.32 17.84
C GLU A 86 21.41 -2.64 17.22
N ASN A 87 20.45 -1.72 17.34
CA ASN A 87 19.12 -1.89 16.76
C ASN A 87 19.15 -1.92 15.23
N LEU A 88 19.96 -1.08 14.56
CA LEU A 88 20.09 -1.15 13.11
C LEU A 88 20.69 -2.49 12.65
N ARG A 89 21.64 -3.07 13.42
CA ARG A 89 22.21 -4.41 13.15
C ARG A 89 21.16 -5.54 13.26
N LYS A 90 20.16 -5.37 14.14
CA LYS A 90 19.07 -6.35 14.34
C LYS A 90 17.91 -6.17 13.36
N MET A 91 17.88 -5.05 12.60
CA MET A 91 16.77 -4.72 11.71
C MET A 91 16.74 -5.67 10.51
N LYS A 92 15.61 -6.37 10.34
CA LYS A 92 15.32 -7.25 9.21
C LYS A 92 14.37 -6.60 8.20
N LEU A 93 14.34 -7.11 6.97
CA LEU A 93 13.44 -6.62 5.93
C LEU A 93 11.95 -6.75 6.32
N ARG A 94 11.60 -7.76 7.14
CA ARG A 94 10.24 -7.87 7.71
C ARG A 94 9.82 -6.67 8.54
N HIS A 95 10.75 -6.01 9.23
CA HIS A 95 10.43 -4.82 10.03
C HIS A 95 10.14 -3.60 9.16
N LEU A 96 10.69 -3.55 7.94
CA LEU A 96 10.38 -2.52 6.94
C LEU A 96 8.94 -2.66 6.43
N ILE A 97 8.54 -3.90 6.09
CA ILE A 97 7.24 -4.17 5.46
C ILE A 97 6.08 -4.11 6.47
N THR A 98 6.36 -4.31 7.77
CA THR A 98 5.37 -4.24 8.85
C THR A 98 5.36 -2.91 9.61
N MET A 99 6.11 -1.89 9.14
CA MET A 99 6.20 -0.57 9.81
C MET A 99 6.71 -0.63 11.25
N SER A 100 7.61 -1.58 11.56
CA SER A 100 8.12 -1.83 12.92
C SER A 100 9.64 -1.66 13.03
N MET A 101 10.19 -0.71 12.31
CA MET A 101 11.64 -0.47 12.20
C MET A 101 12.29 0.02 13.50
N GLY A 102 11.52 0.64 14.39
CA GLY A 102 12.03 1.18 15.65
C GLY A 102 12.68 2.56 15.55
N PHE A 103 12.50 3.30 14.47
CA PHE A 103 13.01 4.67 14.36
C PHE A 103 12.37 5.59 15.40
N GLU A 104 13.13 6.61 15.83
CA GLU A 104 12.64 7.63 16.76
C GLU A 104 11.49 8.45 16.21
N SER A 105 11.52 8.77 14.92
CA SER A 105 10.52 9.60 14.23
C SER A 105 10.20 9.09 12.84
N PRO A 106 8.98 9.34 12.32
CA PRO A 106 8.63 9.04 10.94
C PRO A 106 9.50 9.82 9.95
N MET A 107 9.96 9.18 8.88
CA MET A 107 10.82 9.78 7.87
C MET A 107 10.20 9.74 6.48
N LEU A 108 10.71 10.61 5.60
CA LEU A 108 10.29 10.76 4.21
C LEU A 108 8.78 11.05 4.06
N MET A 109 8.16 11.63 5.10
CA MET A 109 6.75 12.02 5.06
C MET A 109 6.53 13.19 4.07
N GLY A 110 5.31 13.30 3.52
CA GLY A 110 5.02 14.26 2.46
C GLY A 110 5.36 15.71 2.78
N ALA A 111 5.15 16.14 4.04
CA ALA A 111 5.50 17.50 4.49
C ALA A 111 7.02 17.71 4.65
N MET A 112 7.79 16.64 4.83
CA MET A 112 9.24 16.69 5.06
C MET A 112 10.02 16.78 3.74
N ARG A 113 9.66 15.97 2.74
CA ARG A 113 10.42 15.78 1.51
C ARG A 113 10.76 17.08 0.75
N PRO A 114 9.84 18.05 0.57
CA PRO A 114 10.16 19.28 -0.16
C PRO A 114 11.25 20.14 0.50
N ALA A 115 11.47 20.00 1.81
CA ALA A 115 12.46 20.76 2.58
C ALA A 115 13.78 20.00 2.77
N MET A 116 13.89 18.74 2.31
CA MET A 116 15.08 17.93 2.47
C MET A 116 16.22 18.42 1.57
N VAL A 117 17.38 18.66 2.18
CA VAL A 117 18.64 19.00 1.49
C VAL A 117 19.38 17.74 1.03
N GLU A 118 19.33 16.68 1.86
CA GLU A 118 19.97 15.41 1.52
C GLU A 118 19.25 14.74 0.33
N LYS A 119 20.00 14.46 -0.71
CA LYS A 119 19.48 13.83 -1.93
C LYS A 119 19.53 12.31 -1.86
N ASP A 120 20.49 11.74 -1.13
CA ASP A 120 20.61 10.30 -0.92
C ASP A 120 19.72 9.88 0.25
N TRP A 121 18.44 9.64 -0.05
CA TRP A 121 17.48 9.28 0.98
C TRP A 121 17.73 7.91 1.60
N VAL A 122 18.47 7.01 0.93
CA VAL A 122 18.89 5.73 1.51
C VAL A 122 19.84 5.98 2.67
N LYS A 123 20.88 6.77 2.45
CA LYS A 123 21.84 7.15 3.51
C LYS A 123 21.18 7.96 4.61
N PHE A 124 20.28 8.87 4.26
CA PHE A 124 19.51 9.64 5.24
C PHE A 124 18.76 8.73 6.21
N VAL A 125 18.04 7.74 5.68
CA VAL A 125 17.26 6.78 6.49
C VAL A 125 18.17 5.91 7.35
N LEU A 126 19.23 5.36 6.78
CA LEU A 126 20.11 4.42 7.51
C LEU A 126 21.00 5.08 8.57
N ARG A 127 21.15 6.40 8.53
CA ARG A 127 21.86 7.19 9.56
C ARG A 127 20.94 7.68 10.68
N ALA A 128 19.62 7.49 10.54
CA ALA A 128 18.68 7.90 11.56
C ALA A 128 18.77 7.06 12.83
N ASN A 129 18.37 7.66 13.97
CA ASN A 129 18.36 6.97 15.24
C ASN A 129 17.27 5.88 15.27
N VAL A 130 17.69 4.64 15.57
CA VAL A 130 16.80 3.51 15.81
C VAL A 130 16.62 3.36 17.31
N ALA A 131 15.66 4.10 17.87
CA ALA A 131 15.47 4.26 19.30
C ALA A 131 14.87 3.00 19.98
N HIS A 132 14.08 2.23 19.24
CA HIS A 132 13.39 1.05 19.75
C HIS A 132 13.92 -0.22 19.08
N GLU A 133 13.77 -1.35 19.75
CA GLU A 133 14.10 -2.65 19.17
C GLU A 133 13.19 -2.91 17.94
N PRO A 134 13.77 -3.27 16.78
CA PRO A 134 12.98 -3.58 15.58
C PRO A 134 11.97 -4.70 15.84
N GLY A 135 10.72 -4.48 15.44
CA GLY A 135 9.59 -5.37 15.67
C GLY A 135 8.78 -5.05 16.93
N SER A 136 9.26 -4.19 17.84
CA SER A 136 8.59 -3.93 19.11
C SER A 136 7.50 -2.87 19.07
N VAL A 137 7.60 -1.89 18.18
CA VAL A 137 6.66 -0.76 18.08
C VAL A 137 6.24 -0.50 16.64
N PHE A 138 4.97 -0.23 16.44
CA PHE A 138 4.49 0.28 15.16
C PHE A 138 4.75 1.79 15.04
N GLN A 139 5.28 2.19 13.90
CA GLN A 139 5.36 3.60 13.54
C GLN A 139 5.12 3.73 12.04
N TYR A 140 4.00 4.34 11.65
CA TYR A 140 3.73 4.58 10.23
C TYR A 140 4.80 5.49 9.62
N ASN A 141 5.45 5.03 8.54
CA ASN A 141 6.67 5.61 8.03
C ASN A 141 6.78 5.38 6.52
N ASN A 142 7.43 6.30 5.81
CA ASN A 142 7.73 6.11 4.39
C ASN A 142 9.11 5.46 4.15
N ALA A 143 9.98 5.43 5.15
CA ALA A 143 11.33 4.87 5.04
C ALA A 143 11.33 3.37 4.70
N GLY A 144 10.48 2.57 5.38
CA GLY A 144 10.40 1.12 5.14
C GLY A 144 10.04 0.76 3.71
N PRO A 145 8.87 1.16 3.19
CA PRO A 145 8.49 0.87 1.81
C PRO A 145 9.43 1.51 0.78
N TYR A 146 10.03 2.66 1.07
CA TYR A 146 11.07 3.26 0.22
C TYR A 146 12.29 2.33 0.12
N LEU A 147 12.88 1.91 1.24
CA LEU A 147 14.03 0.99 1.25
C LEU A 147 13.72 -0.34 0.56
N LEU A 148 12.54 -0.90 0.78
CA LEU A 148 12.10 -2.12 0.07
C LEU A 148 12.01 -1.89 -1.44
N GLY A 149 11.43 -0.77 -1.88
CA GLY A 149 11.40 -0.37 -3.28
C GLY A 149 12.80 -0.21 -3.88
N ILE A 150 13.72 0.45 -3.17
CA ILE A 150 15.13 0.57 -3.58
C ILE A 150 15.81 -0.81 -3.66
N LEU A 151 15.55 -1.70 -2.71
CA LEU A 151 16.13 -3.04 -2.72
C LEU A 151 15.70 -3.82 -3.97
N VAL A 152 14.40 -3.79 -4.31
CA VAL A 152 13.90 -4.41 -5.54
C VAL A 152 14.60 -3.82 -6.77
N GLN A 153 14.72 -2.49 -6.85
CA GLN A 153 15.38 -1.80 -7.96
C GLN A 153 16.86 -2.19 -8.08
N ARG A 154 17.60 -2.21 -6.96
CA ARG A 154 19.03 -2.61 -6.93
C ARG A 154 19.24 -4.07 -7.33
N LYS A 155 18.40 -4.98 -6.86
CA LYS A 155 18.52 -6.42 -7.15
C LYS A 155 18.09 -6.79 -8.56
N SER A 156 17.11 -6.10 -9.12
CA SER A 156 16.60 -6.36 -10.47
C SER A 156 17.35 -5.57 -11.57
N GLY A 157 18.00 -4.46 -11.22
CA GLY A 157 18.58 -3.52 -12.19
C GLY A 157 17.53 -2.70 -12.95
N GLN A 158 16.27 -2.69 -12.50
CA GLN A 158 15.13 -2.00 -13.10
C GLN A 158 14.53 -0.99 -12.13
N SER A 159 13.90 0.09 -12.60
CA SER A 159 13.04 0.90 -11.73
C SER A 159 11.88 0.04 -11.20
N LEU A 160 11.28 0.44 -10.07
CA LEU A 160 10.18 -0.33 -9.48
C LEU A 160 8.98 -0.46 -10.44
N VAL A 161 8.71 0.58 -11.24
CA VAL A 161 7.65 0.56 -12.24
C VAL A 161 8.00 -0.40 -13.39
N GLU A 162 9.23 -0.35 -13.92
CA GLU A 162 9.69 -1.30 -14.96
C GLU A 162 9.65 -2.75 -14.44
N TYR A 163 10.05 -2.98 -13.20
CA TYR A 163 10.00 -4.31 -12.57
C TYR A 163 8.57 -4.85 -12.45
N LEU A 164 7.63 -3.99 -12.05
CA LEU A 164 6.21 -4.36 -11.93
C LEU A 164 5.49 -4.46 -13.26
N THR A 165 5.94 -3.78 -14.31
CA THR A 165 5.22 -3.72 -15.59
C THR A 165 4.94 -5.12 -16.18
N PRO A 166 5.91 -6.00 -16.45
CA PRO A 166 5.63 -7.32 -17.00
C PRO A 166 5.05 -8.31 -15.96
N ARG A 167 5.23 -8.06 -14.67
CA ARG A 167 4.84 -8.96 -13.58
C ARG A 167 3.43 -8.70 -13.07
N LEU A 168 3.01 -7.44 -13.05
CA LEU A 168 1.75 -7.00 -12.46
C LEU A 168 0.92 -6.16 -13.43
N PHE A 169 1.43 -5.02 -13.91
CA PHE A 169 0.60 -4.05 -14.65
C PHE A 169 0.08 -4.64 -15.96
N GLN A 170 0.94 -5.21 -16.79
CA GLN A 170 0.51 -5.85 -18.06
C GLN A 170 -0.46 -7.01 -17.86
N PRO A 171 -0.19 -8.00 -16.98
CA PRO A 171 -1.16 -9.06 -16.68
C PRO A 171 -2.53 -8.55 -16.21
N LEU A 172 -2.56 -7.47 -15.42
CA LEU A 172 -3.79 -6.84 -14.96
C LEU A 172 -4.44 -5.93 -16.03
N GLY A 173 -3.82 -5.75 -17.21
CA GLY A 173 -4.31 -4.83 -18.23
C GLY A 173 -4.30 -3.37 -17.72
N ILE A 174 -3.23 -2.99 -17.01
CA ILE A 174 -2.94 -1.63 -16.59
C ILE A 174 -1.80 -1.11 -17.49
N GLU A 175 -2.02 -0.01 -18.16
CA GLU A 175 -0.94 0.68 -18.87
C GLU A 175 0.12 1.13 -17.88
N THR A 176 1.40 1.09 -18.27
CA THR A 176 2.52 1.47 -17.41
C THR A 176 2.26 2.81 -16.73
N PRO A 177 2.10 2.85 -15.39
CA PRO A 177 1.77 4.07 -14.69
C PRO A 177 3.01 4.91 -14.42
N GLU A 178 2.81 6.23 -14.28
CA GLU A 178 3.83 7.11 -13.70
C GLU A 178 3.92 6.92 -12.19
N CYS A 179 5.09 7.21 -11.61
CA CYS A 179 5.30 7.22 -10.17
C CYS A 179 6.30 8.32 -9.78
N GLU A 180 6.16 8.83 -8.56
CA GLU A 180 7.08 9.80 -7.96
C GLU A 180 8.50 9.20 -7.87
N LEU A 181 9.51 10.03 -8.15
CA LEU A 181 10.92 9.67 -8.05
C LEU A 181 11.56 10.37 -6.84
N ASP A 182 12.60 9.74 -6.29
CA ASP A 182 13.49 10.39 -5.36
C ASP A 182 14.44 11.38 -6.09
N PRO A 183 15.24 12.19 -5.39
CA PRO A 183 16.16 13.13 -6.03
C PRO A 183 17.29 12.49 -6.86
N LEU A 184 17.52 11.18 -6.72
CA LEU A 184 18.49 10.41 -7.49
C LEU A 184 17.86 9.67 -8.68
N GLY A 185 16.55 9.84 -8.91
CA GLY A 185 15.82 9.24 -10.01
C GLY A 185 15.28 7.83 -9.77
N ASN A 186 15.34 7.32 -8.54
CA ASN A 186 14.74 6.03 -8.21
C ASN A 186 13.24 6.19 -7.94
N THR A 187 12.44 5.18 -8.28
CA THR A 187 11.02 5.18 -7.93
C THR A 187 10.85 5.20 -6.41
N PHE A 188 10.03 6.13 -5.90
CA PHE A 188 9.91 6.36 -4.46
C PHE A 188 9.30 5.17 -3.68
N GLY A 189 8.37 4.42 -4.29
CA GLY A 189 7.82 3.19 -3.71
C GLY A 189 6.91 3.37 -2.48
N ALA A 190 7.00 4.48 -1.77
CA ALA A 190 6.14 4.77 -0.61
C ALA A 190 4.93 5.65 -0.94
N GLY A 191 4.87 6.17 -2.17
CA GLY A 191 3.81 7.04 -2.67
C GLY A 191 4.04 7.40 -4.13
N GLY A 192 3.07 8.08 -4.74
CA GLY A 192 3.26 8.72 -6.04
C GLY A 192 2.79 7.95 -7.27
N LEU A 193 2.34 6.69 -7.12
CA LEU A 193 1.82 5.90 -8.23
C LEU A 193 0.52 6.52 -8.78
N GLN A 194 0.45 6.72 -10.10
CA GLN A 194 -0.70 7.34 -10.77
C GLN A 194 -1.62 6.27 -11.34
N LEU A 195 -2.79 6.09 -10.73
CA LEU A 195 -3.80 5.12 -11.19
C LEU A 195 -5.20 5.75 -11.13
N ASN A 196 -6.08 5.26 -11.97
CA ASN A 196 -7.52 5.50 -11.82
C ASN A 196 -8.15 4.47 -10.88
N VAL A 197 -9.41 4.68 -10.49
CA VAL A 197 -10.09 3.82 -9.52
C VAL A 197 -10.29 2.39 -10.03
N SER A 198 -10.51 2.22 -11.33
CA SER A 198 -10.66 0.90 -11.96
C SER A 198 -9.33 0.13 -11.98
N GLU A 199 -8.21 0.81 -12.23
CA GLU A 199 -6.87 0.25 -12.15
C GLU A 199 -6.49 -0.12 -10.72
N PHE A 200 -6.82 0.75 -9.75
CA PHE A 200 -6.57 0.50 -8.33
C PHE A 200 -7.35 -0.71 -7.82
N ALA A 201 -8.61 -0.89 -8.27
CA ALA A 201 -9.43 -2.03 -7.92
C ALA A 201 -8.81 -3.39 -8.33
N LYS A 202 -8.05 -3.43 -9.43
CA LYS A 202 -7.42 -4.65 -9.93
C LYS A 202 -6.40 -5.25 -8.95
N LEU A 203 -5.70 -4.42 -8.16
CA LEU A 203 -4.87 -4.91 -7.07
C LEU A 203 -5.72 -5.67 -6.04
N GLY A 204 -6.82 -5.08 -5.60
CA GLY A 204 -7.73 -5.73 -4.65
C GLY A 204 -8.30 -7.04 -5.18
N LEU A 205 -8.68 -7.06 -6.46
CA LEU A 205 -9.18 -8.28 -7.11
C LEU A 205 -8.12 -9.38 -7.18
N LEU A 206 -6.84 -9.05 -7.46
CA LEU A 206 -5.74 -10.00 -7.43
C LEU A 206 -5.58 -10.63 -6.03
N TYR A 207 -5.61 -9.79 -4.99
CA TYR A 207 -5.50 -10.26 -3.60
C TYR A 207 -6.75 -11.05 -3.17
N LEU A 208 -7.95 -10.62 -3.55
CA LEU A 208 -9.19 -11.38 -3.32
C LEU A 208 -9.12 -12.79 -3.93
N GLN A 209 -8.54 -12.91 -5.12
CA GLN A 209 -8.34 -14.17 -5.83
C GLN A 209 -7.07 -14.91 -5.38
N LYS A 210 -6.55 -14.58 -4.20
CA LYS A 210 -5.39 -15.24 -3.60
C LYS A 210 -4.16 -15.29 -4.53
N GLY A 211 -3.94 -14.21 -5.28
CA GLY A 211 -2.81 -14.05 -6.18
C GLY A 211 -2.94 -14.71 -7.55
N VAL A 212 -4.13 -15.20 -7.90
CA VAL A 212 -4.44 -15.74 -9.24
C VAL A 212 -5.14 -14.67 -10.07
N TRP A 213 -4.75 -14.53 -11.33
CA TRP A 213 -5.38 -13.64 -12.31
C TRP A 213 -5.55 -14.33 -13.65
N ASN A 214 -6.78 -14.38 -14.16
CA ASN A 214 -7.11 -15.08 -15.41
C ASN A 214 -6.54 -16.51 -15.47
N GLY A 215 -6.67 -17.26 -14.36
CA GLY A 215 -6.19 -18.65 -14.24
C GLY A 215 -4.67 -18.80 -14.04
N ARG A 216 -3.90 -17.69 -14.08
CA ARG A 216 -2.45 -17.69 -13.83
C ARG A 216 -2.14 -17.19 -12.44
N ARG A 217 -1.35 -17.94 -11.67
CA ARG A 217 -0.81 -17.46 -10.39
C ARG A 217 0.28 -16.43 -10.64
N LEU A 218 0.08 -15.20 -10.20
CA LEU A 218 1.06 -14.13 -10.26
C LEU A 218 1.88 -14.08 -8.95
N ILE A 219 1.21 -14.05 -7.79
CA ILE A 219 1.85 -14.10 -6.46
C ILE A 219 1.37 -15.32 -5.69
N SER A 220 2.18 -15.81 -4.75
CA SER A 220 1.82 -16.97 -3.94
C SER A 220 0.63 -16.69 -3.04
N GLU A 221 -0.22 -17.70 -2.81
CA GLU A 221 -1.32 -17.60 -1.84
C GLU A 221 -0.81 -17.28 -0.45
N LYS A 222 0.31 -17.92 -0.06
CA LYS A 222 0.96 -17.64 1.23
C LYS A 222 1.33 -16.17 1.38
N TRP A 223 1.84 -15.51 0.33
CA TRP A 223 2.12 -14.07 0.42
C TRP A 223 0.85 -13.25 0.65
N VAL A 224 -0.25 -13.58 -0.04
CA VAL A 224 -1.53 -12.90 0.15
C VAL A 224 -2.02 -13.07 1.58
N GLU A 225 -1.93 -14.27 2.13
CA GLU A 225 -2.29 -14.57 3.53
C GLU A 225 -1.42 -13.76 4.49
N ASP A 226 -0.09 -13.83 4.35
CA ASP A 226 0.84 -13.10 5.21
C ASP A 226 0.60 -11.58 5.11
N ALA A 227 0.39 -11.05 3.89
CA ALA A 227 0.19 -9.61 3.67
C ALA A 227 -1.11 -9.07 4.29
N SER A 228 -2.14 -9.89 4.37
CA SER A 228 -3.46 -9.52 4.92
C SER A 228 -3.67 -9.92 6.39
N THR A 229 -2.70 -10.61 6.99
CA THR A 229 -2.76 -11.00 8.40
C THR A 229 -2.22 -9.88 9.30
N PRO A 230 -2.81 -9.65 10.50
CA PRO A 230 -2.28 -8.72 11.49
C PRO A 230 -0.90 -9.16 11.99
N HIS A 231 0.15 -8.37 11.72
CA HIS A 231 1.50 -8.60 12.25
C HIS A 231 1.82 -7.72 13.45
N ILE A 232 1.25 -6.53 13.50
CA ILE A 232 1.49 -5.57 14.58
C ILE A 232 0.25 -4.73 14.83
N LEU A 233 0.02 -4.38 16.09
CA LEU A 233 -0.99 -3.42 16.49
C LEU A 233 -0.53 -2.02 16.08
N ALA A 234 -1.31 -1.33 15.26
CA ALA A 234 -1.10 0.06 14.92
C ALA A 234 -1.85 0.96 15.90
N ASN A 235 -1.20 2.02 16.36
CA ASN A 235 -1.83 3.00 17.27
C ASN A 235 -2.75 4.00 16.51
N GLU A 236 -3.23 3.59 15.33
CA GLU A 236 -4.10 4.37 14.45
C GLU A 236 -5.29 3.52 14.03
N GLY A 237 -6.44 4.17 13.83
CA GLY A 237 -7.68 3.47 13.51
C GLY A 237 -8.51 3.16 14.74
N ASP A 238 -9.49 2.28 14.60
CA ASP A 238 -10.41 1.85 15.65
C ASP A 238 -11.12 0.53 15.26
N GLU A 239 -12.09 0.11 16.07
CA GLU A 239 -12.84 -1.13 15.87
C GLU A 239 -13.61 -1.17 14.54
N GLU A 240 -14.04 -0.02 14.00
CA GLU A 240 -14.81 0.03 12.75
C GLU A 240 -13.93 -0.16 11.52
N ILE A 241 -12.77 0.50 11.50
CA ILE A 241 -11.89 0.55 10.30
C ILE A 241 -10.62 -0.28 10.45
N GLY A 242 -10.42 -0.91 11.61
CA GLY A 242 -9.26 -1.72 11.93
C GLY A 242 -8.07 -0.89 12.43
N HIS A 243 -7.25 -1.54 13.27
CA HIS A 243 -6.10 -0.93 13.94
C HIS A 243 -4.87 -1.86 13.96
N HIS A 244 -4.74 -2.75 12.98
CA HIS A 244 -3.56 -3.59 12.80
C HIS A 244 -2.98 -3.43 11.40
N TYR A 245 -1.73 -3.86 11.23
CA TYR A 245 -0.99 -3.74 10.00
C TYR A 245 -0.36 -5.06 9.57
N GLY A 246 -0.49 -5.35 8.27
CA GLY A 246 0.12 -6.49 7.60
C GLY A 246 1.37 -6.09 6.82
N TYR A 247 1.59 -6.68 5.63
CA TYR A 247 2.70 -6.31 4.75
C TYR A 247 2.28 -5.14 3.83
N LEU A 248 2.36 -3.92 4.36
CA LEU A 248 1.95 -2.67 3.70
C LEU A 248 0.45 -2.65 3.31
N PHE A 249 -0.37 -3.33 4.10
CA PHE A 249 -1.83 -3.27 4.11
C PHE A 249 -2.33 -3.01 5.52
N TRP A 250 -3.37 -2.22 5.64
CA TRP A 250 -4.16 -2.12 6.87
C TRP A 250 -5.10 -3.30 6.96
N THR A 251 -5.13 -3.97 8.09
CA THR A 251 -6.13 -5.02 8.34
C THR A 251 -7.37 -4.43 9.00
N MET A 252 -8.51 -5.02 8.71
CA MET A 252 -9.83 -4.57 9.14
C MET A 252 -10.57 -5.72 9.83
N PRO A 253 -11.68 -5.47 10.56
CA PRO A 253 -12.51 -6.51 11.12
C PRO A 253 -12.93 -7.57 10.09
N ASP A 254 -13.30 -8.75 10.56
CA ASP A 254 -13.81 -9.85 9.74
C ASP A 254 -12.87 -10.42 8.67
N GLY A 255 -11.58 -10.20 8.81
CA GLY A 255 -10.57 -10.63 7.84
C GLY A 255 -10.53 -9.76 6.59
N MET A 256 -11.16 -8.60 6.61
CA MET A 256 -10.99 -7.57 5.58
C MET A 256 -9.63 -6.91 5.71
N PHE A 257 -9.14 -6.34 4.61
CA PHE A 257 -7.92 -5.53 4.59
C PHE A 257 -7.98 -4.51 3.46
N ARG A 258 -7.12 -3.51 3.52
CA ARG A 258 -7.14 -2.45 2.52
C ARG A 258 -5.76 -1.88 2.21
N ALA A 259 -5.57 -1.47 0.95
CA ALA A 259 -4.62 -0.44 0.57
C ALA A 259 -5.25 0.92 0.92
N ASP A 260 -4.42 1.83 1.46
CA ASP A 260 -4.89 3.09 2.04
C ASP A 260 -3.96 4.23 1.61
N GLY A 261 -4.53 5.29 1.06
CA GLY A 261 -3.79 6.47 0.62
C GLY A 261 -4.44 7.76 1.06
N LYS A 262 -3.60 8.75 1.34
CA LYS A 262 -4.01 10.09 1.75
C LYS A 262 -5.12 10.65 0.85
N TYR A 263 -5.96 11.45 1.40
CA TYR A 263 -7.14 12.07 0.76
C TYR A 263 -8.23 11.07 0.36
N GLY A 264 -8.22 9.85 0.91
CA GLY A 264 -9.29 8.87 0.71
C GLY A 264 -9.11 7.97 -0.52
N GLN A 265 -7.89 7.54 -0.80
CA GLN A 265 -7.62 6.48 -1.76
C GLN A 265 -7.74 5.13 -1.03
N TYR A 266 -8.77 4.34 -1.30
CA TYR A 266 -9.00 3.07 -0.64
C TYR A 266 -9.21 1.94 -1.64
N CYS A 267 -8.62 0.79 -1.37
CA CYS A 267 -8.95 -0.46 -2.04
C CYS A 267 -9.19 -1.52 -0.96
N ILE A 268 -10.47 -1.74 -0.64
CA ILE A 268 -10.92 -2.61 0.46
C ILE A 268 -11.20 -3.99 -0.12
N VAL A 269 -10.54 -5.01 0.40
CA VAL A 269 -10.76 -6.42 0.06
C VAL A 269 -11.59 -7.08 1.14
N ILE A 270 -12.67 -7.75 0.75
CA ILE A 270 -13.70 -8.31 1.63
C ILE A 270 -13.85 -9.82 1.33
N PRO A 271 -12.94 -10.68 1.85
CA PRO A 271 -12.90 -12.10 1.49
C PRO A 271 -14.20 -12.84 1.77
N LYS A 272 -14.83 -12.63 2.94
CA LYS A 272 -16.09 -13.29 3.33
C LYS A 272 -17.26 -12.99 2.38
N LYS A 273 -17.21 -11.88 1.66
CA LYS A 273 -18.26 -11.46 0.69
C LYS A 273 -17.84 -11.67 -0.76
N ASN A 274 -16.61 -12.19 -0.99
CA ASN A 274 -15.98 -12.28 -2.30
C ASN A 274 -16.09 -10.96 -3.08
N ALA A 275 -15.69 -9.85 -2.42
CA ALA A 275 -15.92 -8.49 -2.93
C ALA A 275 -14.70 -7.58 -2.77
N VAL A 276 -14.66 -6.53 -3.60
CA VAL A 276 -13.70 -5.42 -3.53
C VAL A 276 -14.45 -4.11 -3.67
N VAL A 277 -14.11 -3.14 -2.83
CA VAL A 277 -14.56 -1.75 -2.96
C VAL A 277 -13.35 -0.87 -3.14
N ALA A 278 -13.18 -0.26 -4.30
CA ALA A 278 -12.13 0.71 -4.57
C ALA A 278 -12.71 2.12 -4.65
N ILE A 279 -12.01 3.09 -4.06
CA ILE A 279 -12.42 4.49 -3.99
C ILE A 279 -11.23 5.38 -4.30
N ASN A 280 -11.43 6.35 -5.17
CA ASN A 280 -10.55 7.50 -5.35
C ASN A 280 -11.27 8.77 -4.87
N SER A 281 -10.56 9.58 -4.10
CA SER A 281 -11.11 10.80 -3.47
C SER A 281 -10.04 11.90 -3.39
N MET A 282 -10.47 13.12 -3.10
CA MET A 282 -9.60 14.25 -2.72
C MET A 282 -10.10 14.92 -1.44
N GLN A 283 -10.48 14.09 -0.46
CA GLN A 283 -10.95 14.53 0.85
C GLN A 283 -9.77 15.07 1.68
N ILE A 284 -9.63 16.38 1.77
CA ILE A 284 -8.51 17.05 2.45
C ILE A 284 -8.65 16.92 3.96
N GLU A 285 -9.85 17.16 4.48
CA GLU A 285 -10.13 17.10 5.91
C GLU A 285 -10.76 15.75 6.28
N ASP A 286 -10.16 15.06 7.25
CA ASP A 286 -10.65 13.80 7.78
C ASP A 286 -11.01 12.78 6.67
N GLU A 287 -10.01 12.38 5.92
CA GLU A 287 -10.15 11.38 4.83
C GLU A 287 -10.81 10.08 5.29
N LYS A 288 -10.72 9.75 6.59
CA LYS A 288 -11.38 8.57 7.17
C LYS A 288 -12.91 8.64 7.10
N LYS A 289 -13.51 9.82 6.92
CA LYS A 289 -14.95 9.95 6.65
C LYS A 289 -15.37 9.21 5.38
N VAL A 290 -14.55 9.25 4.33
CA VAL A 290 -14.81 8.52 3.08
C VAL A 290 -14.80 7.00 3.32
N LEU A 291 -13.82 6.49 4.08
CA LEU A 291 -13.76 5.09 4.46
C LEU A 291 -14.98 4.67 5.28
N ARG A 292 -15.31 5.43 6.33
CA ARG A 292 -16.47 5.15 7.19
C ARG A 292 -17.79 5.21 6.42
N CYS A 293 -17.93 6.17 5.49
CA CYS A 293 -19.08 6.24 4.61
C CYS A 293 -19.25 4.92 3.83
N ALA A 294 -18.18 4.43 3.19
CA ALA A 294 -18.24 3.17 2.47
C ALA A 294 -18.52 1.97 3.39
N VAL A 295 -17.88 1.90 4.56
CA VAL A 295 -18.10 0.84 5.55
C VAL A 295 -19.56 0.78 5.99
N ARG A 296 -20.19 1.94 6.24
CA ARG A 296 -21.57 2.03 6.76
C ARG A 296 -22.65 1.89 5.70
N THR A 297 -22.39 2.27 4.45
CA THR A 297 -23.44 2.37 3.41
C THR A 297 -23.26 1.40 2.25
N VAL A 298 -22.05 0.88 2.01
CA VAL A 298 -21.77 -0.04 0.90
C VAL A 298 -21.52 -1.47 1.39
N LEU A 299 -20.66 -1.66 2.38
CA LEU A 299 -20.30 -2.99 2.86
C LEU A 299 -21.49 -3.82 3.39
N PRO A 300 -22.50 -3.24 4.07
CA PRO A 300 -23.68 -4.02 4.50
C PRO A 300 -24.55 -4.56 3.36
N LEU A 301 -24.42 -3.99 2.16
CA LEU A 301 -25.18 -4.41 0.98
C LEU A 301 -24.55 -5.59 0.23
N LEU A 302 -23.31 -5.94 0.56
CA LEU A 302 -22.53 -7.07 0.00
C LEU A 302 -22.86 -8.38 0.76
#